data_f9d0fabe7b5906511375a2ccd948b388
#
_entry.id   f9d0fabe7b5906511375a2ccd948b388
#
_cell.length_a   1.000
_cell.length_b   1.000
_cell.length_c   1.000
_cell.angle_alpha   90.00
_cell.angle_beta   90.00
_cell.angle_gamma   90.00
#
_symmetry.space_group_name_H-M   'P 1'
#
loop_
_entity.id
_entity.type
_entity.pdbx_description
1 polymer ?
#
loop_
_entity_poly.entity_id
_entity_poly.type
_entity_poly.pdbx_seq_one_letter_code
_entity_poly.pdbx_strand_id
1 'polypeptide(L)'
;NSAHALGYSVIKIRFLSILFGGSMCALAGSYISICYAPMWQEGMTAGRGWIALALVVFATWKPERVLIGAYIFGGVTILQMNLQALGLRFPGQFFSMAPYIATIVVLVLISSNRLRIKLSAPASLTIPFYKGR
;
A
#
# COMPACT_ATOMS: atom_id res chain seq x y z
N ASN A 1 18.72 -17.29 7.13
CA ASN A 1 19.47 -18.48 7.56
C ASN A 1 18.79 -19.20 8.72
N SER A 2 18.23 -18.49 9.72
CA SER A 2 17.56 -19.10 10.88
C SER A 2 16.36 -19.99 10.50
N ALA A 3 15.53 -19.57 9.56
CA ALA A 3 14.38 -20.36 9.09
C ALA A 3 14.82 -21.65 8.36
N HIS A 4 15.97 -21.61 7.68
CA HIS A 4 16.52 -22.80 7.03
C HIS A 4 17.08 -23.79 8.04
N ALA A 5 17.72 -23.30 9.11
CA ALA A 5 18.21 -24.12 10.21
C ALA A 5 17.06 -24.84 10.97
N LEU A 6 15.87 -24.26 10.97
CA LEU A 6 14.64 -24.84 11.54
C LEU A 6 13.93 -25.82 10.57
N GLY A 7 14.52 -26.14 9.41
CA GLY A 7 13.96 -27.07 8.45
C GLY A 7 12.92 -26.51 7.48
N TYR A 8 12.64 -25.20 7.53
CA TYR A 8 11.70 -24.58 6.61
C TYR A 8 12.32 -24.35 5.23
N SER A 9 11.58 -24.69 4.16
CA SER A 9 12.01 -24.41 2.79
C SER A 9 11.79 -22.91 2.45
N VAL A 10 12.80 -22.07 2.67
CA VAL A 10 12.76 -20.62 2.44
C VAL A 10 12.30 -20.27 1.02
N ILE A 11 12.73 -21.05 0.01
CA ILE A 11 12.34 -20.83 -1.39
C ILE A 11 10.84 -21.01 -1.59
N LYS A 12 10.25 -22.07 -1.03
CA LYS A 12 8.78 -22.31 -1.12
C LYS A 12 7.98 -21.18 -0.46
N ILE A 13 8.41 -20.74 0.73
CA ILE A 13 7.74 -19.65 1.45
C ILE A 13 7.81 -18.36 0.65
N ARG A 14 8.97 -18.01 0.10
CA ARG A 14 9.13 -16.82 -0.76
C ARG A 14 8.25 -16.91 -2.01
N PHE A 15 8.23 -18.04 -2.67
CA PHE A 15 7.41 -18.27 -3.85
C PHE A 15 5.92 -18.11 -3.55
N LEU A 16 5.42 -18.70 -2.48
CA LEU A 16 4.02 -18.56 -2.05
C LEU A 16 3.69 -17.11 -1.69
N SER A 17 4.59 -16.40 -1.02
CA SER A 17 4.39 -14.99 -0.68
C SER A 17 4.31 -14.10 -1.91
N ILE A 18 5.13 -14.35 -2.92
CA ILE A 18 5.10 -13.62 -4.20
C ILE A 18 3.81 -13.94 -4.98
N LEU A 19 3.40 -15.20 -5.01
CA LEU A 19 2.14 -15.63 -5.63
C LEU A 19 0.93 -14.93 -4.96
N PHE A 20 0.90 -14.92 -3.64
CA PHE A 20 -0.14 -14.24 -2.88
C PHE A 20 -0.17 -12.73 -3.16
N GLY A 21 0.99 -12.07 -3.11
CA GLY A 21 1.11 -10.64 -3.42
C GLY A 21 0.67 -10.33 -4.86
N GLY A 22 1.09 -11.13 -5.84
CA GLY A 22 0.68 -10.99 -7.24
C GLY A 22 -0.82 -11.15 -7.44
N SER A 23 -1.45 -12.12 -6.77
CA SER A 23 -2.90 -12.32 -6.83
C SER A 23 -3.67 -11.15 -6.24
N MET A 24 -3.21 -10.57 -5.13
CA MET A 24 -3.81 -9.38 -4.54
C MET A 24 -3.66 -8.15 -5.45
N CYS A 25 -2.52 -7.98 -6.11
CA CYS A 25 -2.33 -6.93 -7.11
C CYS A 25 -3.27 -7.11 -8.32
N ALA A 26 -3.45 -8.34 -8.80
CA ALA A 26 -4.37 -8.64 -9.88
C ALA A 26 -5.83 -8.32 -9.51
N LEU A 27 -6.26 -8.67 -8.30
CA LEU A 27 -7.59 -8.32 -7.77
C LEU A 27 -7.76 -6.80 -7.67
N ALA A 28 -6.77 -6.08 -7.20
CA ALA A 28 -6.82 -4.62 -7.14
C ALA A 28 -6.92 -3.99 -8.54
N GLY A 29 -6.16 -4.50 -9.50
CA GLY A 29 -6.21 -4.04 -10.89
C GLY A 29 -7.57 -4.32 -11.55
N SER A 30 -8.13 -5.51 -11.35
CA SER A 30 -9.45 -5.86 -11.87
C SER A 30 -10.56 -5.02 -11.24
N TYR A 31 -10.48 -4.72 -9.95
CA TYR A 31 -11.41 -3.82 -9.28
C TYR A 31 -11.37 -2.41 -9.90
N ILE A 32 -10.19 -1.87 -10.18
CA ILE A 32 -10.06 -0.56 -10.81
C ILE A 32 -10.71 -0.56 -12.20
N SER A 33 -10.47 -1.58 -13.01
CA SER A 33 -10.95 -1.64 -14.40
C SER A 33 -12.43 -1.98 -14.52
N ILE A 34 -13.02 -2.69 -13.56
CA ILE A 34 -14.43 -3.14 -13.64
C ILE A 34 -15.35 -2.22 -12.84
N CYS A 35 -14.95 -1.83 -11.62
CA CYS A 35 -15.82 -1.12 -10.69
C CYS A 35 -15.56 0.38 -10.63
N TYR A 36 -14.30 0.80 -10.71
CA TYR A 36 -13.94 2.21 -10.50
C TYR A 36 -13.94 3.01 -11.80
N ALA A 37 -13.33 2.50 -12.85
CA ALA A 37 -13.31 3.10 -14.18
C ALA A 37 -13.67 2.00 -15.20
N PRO A 38 -14.95 1.80 -15.53
CA PRO A 38 -15.41 0.69 -16.38
C PRO A 38 -15.02 0.86 -17.86
N MET A 39 -13.92 1.52 -18.11
CA MET A 39 -13.28 1.66 -19.41
C MET A 39 -11.77 1.64 -19.21
N TRP A 40 -11.08 0.90 -20.08
CA TRP A 40 -9.62 0.93 -20.09
C TRP A 40 -9.13 2.29 -20.60
N GLN A 41 -8.31 2.96 -19.81
CA GLN A 41 -7.63 4.21 -20.19
C GLN A 41 -6.16 4.07 -19.87
N GLU A 42 -5.33 4.59 -20.76
CA GLU A 42 -3.89 4.68 -20.50
C GLU A 42 -3.64 5.52 -19.24
N GLY A 43 -2.81 4.98 -18.32
CA GLY A 43 -2.52 5.65 -17.06
C GLY A 43 -3.64 5.61 -16.01
N MET A 44 -4.66 4.75 -16.14
CA MET A 44 -5.81 4.66 -15.19
C MET A 44 -5.42 4.42 -13.72
N THR A 45 -4.25 3.88 -13.46
CA THR A 45 -3.72 3.70 -12.10
C THR A 45 -3.24 5.01 -11.47
N ALA A 46 -2.90 6.02 -12.29
CA ALA A 46 -2.53 7.39 -11.87
C ALA A 46 -1.59 7.44 -10.65
N GLY A 47 -0.57 6.58 -10.61
CA GLY A 47 0.40 6.55 -9.52
C GLY A 47 -0.07 5.89 -8.21
N ARG A 48 -1.27 5.31 -8.15
CA ARG A 48 -1.81 4.66 -6.95
C ARG A 48 -0.92 3.54 -6.42
N GLY A 49 -0.19 2.85 -7.30
CA GLY A 49 0.78 1.83 -6.90
C GLY A 49 1.93 2.40 -6.07
N TRP A 50 2.41 3.59 -6.39
CA TRP A 50 3.43 4.29 -5.61
C TRP A 50 2.92 4.70 -4.23
N ILE A 51 1.67 5.14 -4.15
CA ILE A 51 1.04 5.46 -2.86
C ILE A 51 0.91 4.20 -2.00
N ALA A 52 0.49 3.07 -2.58
CA ALA A 52 0.42 1.80 -1.87
C ALA A 52 1.78 1.37 -1.33
N LEU A 53 2.84 1.49 -2.14
CA LEU A 53 4.21 1.20 -1.71
C LEU A 53 4.65 2.12 -0.56
N ALA A 54 4.44 3.43 -0.71
CA ALA A 54 4.75 4.40 0.34
C ALA A 54 4.01 4.06 1.63
N LEU A 55 2.74 3.72 1.55
CA LEU A 55 1.90 3.36 2.69
C LEU A 55 2.45 2.15 3.45
N VAL A 56 2.92 1.11 2.75
CA VAL A 56 3.55 -0.07 3.34
C VAL A 56 4.85 0.29 4.07
N VAL A 57 5.72 1.07 3.43
CA VAL A 57 7.01 1.48 4.02
C VAL A 57 6.78 2.32 5.28
N PHE A 58 5.91 3.32 5.21
CA PHE A 58 5.63 4.22 6.33
C PHE A 58 4.83 3.56 7.45
N ALA A 59 3.98 2.58 7.14
CA ALA A 59 3.31 1.76 8.14
C ALA A 59 4.26 0.83 8.91
N THR A 60 5.57 0.93 8.64
CA THR A 60 6.61 0.14 9.31
C THR A 60 6.38 -1.37 9.19
N TRP A 61 5.98 -1.81 8.00
CA TRP A 61 5.75 -3.23 7.65
C TRP A 61 4.69 -3.93 8.53
N LYS A 62 3.83 -3.16 9.21
CA LYS A 62 2.73 -3.71 10.03
C LYS A 62 1.44 -3.73 9.22
N PRO A 63 0.85 -4.91 8.96
CA PRO A 63 -0.35 -5.04 8.14
C PRO A 63 -1.55 -4.26 8.70
N GLU A 64 -1.70 -4.21 10.01
CA GLU A 64 -2.78 -3.44 10.68
C GLU A 64 -2.74 -1.95 10.33
N ARG A 65 -1.54 -1.36 10.29
CA ARG A 65 -1.35 0.05 9.96
C ARG A 65 -1.55 0.33 8.48
N VAL A 66 -1.14 -0.62 7.62
CA VAL A 66 -1.40 -0.55 6.18
C VAL A 66 -2.90 -0.55 5.94
N LEU A 67 -3.64 -1.41 6.63
CA LEU A 67 -5.10 -1.50 6.52
C LEU A 67 -5.77 -0.17 6.90
N ILE A 68 -5.41 0.40 8.05
CA ILE A 68 -5.95 1.70 8.52
C ILE A 68 -5.63 2.80 7.48
N GLY A 69 -4.40 2.87 7.00
CA GLY A 69 -3.99 3.84 6.00
C GLY A 69 -4.76 3.67 4.68
N ALA A 70 -4.98 2.44 4.23
CA ALA A 70 -5.76 2.14 3.03
C ALA A 70 -7.22 2.60 3.16
N TYR A 71 -7.85 2.36 4.31
CA TYR A 71 -9.23 2.82 4.57
C TYR A 71 -9.33 4.34 4.63
N ILE A 72 -8.36 5.01 5.24
CA ILE A 72 -8.34 6.49 5.29
C ILE A 72 -8.16 7.04 3.88
N PHE A 73 -7.21 6.53 3.11
CA PHE A 73 -6.99 6.97 1.74
C PHE A 73 -8.23 6.73 0.86
N GLY A 74 -8.81 5.54 0.91
CA GLY A 74 -10.03 5.20 0.18
C GLY A 74 -11.23 6.05 0.60
N GLY A 75 -11.41 6.24 1.92
CA GLY A 75 -12.48 7.05 2.47
C GLY A 75 -12.40 8.53 2.04
N VAL A 76 -11.20 9.12 2.09
CA VAL A 76 -10.99 10.50 1.61
C VAL A 76 -11.25 10.60 0.11
N THR A 77 -10.87 9.59 -0.68
CA THR A 77 -11.13 9.57 -2.13
C THR A 77 -12.64 9.53 -2.43
N ILE A 78 -13.38 8.68 -1.71
CA ILE A 78 -14.85 8.60 -1.87
C ILE A 78 -15.52 9.90 -1.41
N LEU A 79 -15.09 10.45 -0.27
CA LEU A 79 -15.59 11.72 0.24
C LEU A 79 -15.37 12.85 -0.77
N GLN A 80 -14.19 12.91 -1.38
CA GLN A 80 -13.86 13.86 -2.44
C GLN A 80 -14.85 13.77 -3.61
N MET A 81 -15.14 12.55 -4.10
CA MET A 81 -16.07 12.35 -5.20
C MET A 81 -17.48 12.82 -4.84
N ASN A 82 -17.95 12.51 -3.63
CA ASN A 82 -19.26 12.93 -3.14
C ASN A 82 -19.36 14.46 -3.00
N LEU A 83 -18.33 15.12 -2.47
CA LEU A 83 -18.30 16.58 -2.32
C LEU A 83 -18.32 17.30 -3.68
N GLN A 84 -17.64 16.74 -4.67
CA GLN A 84 -17.71 17.25 -6.06
C GLN A 84 -19.11 17.09 -6.65
N ALA A 85 -19.78 15.96 -6.39
CA ALA A 85 -21.14 15.71 -6.85
C ALA A 85 -22.18 16.67 -6.24
N LEU A 86 -21.93 17.13 -5.00
CA LEU A 86 -22.77 18.11 -4.31
C LEU A 86 -22.60 19.57 -4.84
N GLY A 87 -21.77 19.76 -5.87
CA GLY A 87 -21.63 21.05 -6.54
C GLY A 87 -20.84 22.12 -5.77
N LEU A 88 -20.03 21.71 -4.80
CA LEU A 88 -19.09 22.63 -4.14
C LEU A 88 -18.08 23.15 -5.16
N ARG A 89 -18.17 24.46 -5.48
CA ARG A 89 -17.34 25.15 -6.49
C ARG A 89 -15.92 25.45 -6.00
N PHE A 90 -15.22 24.44 -5.48
CA PHE A 90 -13.79 24.56 -5.28
C PHE A 90 -13.05 24.06 -6.53
N PRO A 91 -11.90 24.66 -6.89
CA PRO A 91 -11.10 24.17 -8.00
C PRO A 91 -10.78 22.67 -7.82
N GLY A 92 -11.11 21.85 -8.82
CA GLY A 92 -10.99 20.39 -8.76
C GLY A 92 -9.59 19.88 -8.36
N GLN A 93 -8.55 20.69 -8.63
CA GLN A 93 -7.18 20.39 -8.25
C GLN A 93 -6.99 20.25 -6.73
N PHE A 94 -7.65 21.08 -5.93
CA PHE A 94 -7.56 21.00 -4.47
C PHE A 94 -8.19 19.71 -3.92
N PHE A 95 -9.30 19.29 -4.51
CA PHE A 95 -9.94 18.03 -4.16
C PHE A 95 -9.04 16.84 -4.53
N SER A 96 -8.36 16.88 -5.66
CA SER A 96 -7.45 15.83 -6.08
C SER A 96 -6.22 15.70 -5.17
N MET A 97 -5.83 16.76 -4.48
CA MET A 97 -4.74 16.75 -3.50
C MET A 97 -5.16 16.18 -2.13
N ALA A 98 -6.46 16.22 -1.79
CA ALA A 98 -6.97 15.83 -0.48
C ALA A 98 -6.53 14.43 -0.01
N PRO A 99 -6.62 13.35 -0.79
CA PRO A 99 -6.18 12.01 -0.36
C PRO A 99 -4.67 11.94 -0.12
N TYR A 100 -3.87 12.69 -0.88
CA TYR A 100 -2.42 12.74 -0.69
C TYR A 100 -2.04 13.45 0.61
N ILE A 101 -2.65 14.59 0.88
CA ILE A 101 -2.45 15.35 2.13
C ILE A 101 -2.89 14.50 3.32
N ALA A 102 -4.06 13.86 3.25
CA ALA A 102 -4.54 12.97 4.29
C ALA A 102 -3.55 11.82 4.54
N THR A 103 -3.01 11.22 3.49
CA THR A 103 -2.01 10.16 3.60
C THR A 103 -0.75 10.67 4.29
N ILE A 104 -0.23 11.84 3.91
CA ILE A 104 0.97 12.43 4.53
C ILE A 104 0.72 12.68 6.02
N VAL A 105 -0.41 13.27 6.39
CA VAL A 105 -0.76 13.54 7.80
C VAL A 105 -0.79 12.24 8.61
N VAL A 106 -1.47 11.22 8.09
CA VAL A 106 -1.56 9.91 8.76
C VAL A 106 -0.18 9.28 8.90
N LEU A 107 0.66 9.36 7.86
CA LEU A 107 2.00 8.82 7.87
C LEU A 107 2.89 9.53 8.91
N VAL A 108 2.80 10.86 9.00
CA VAL A 108 3.52 11.64 10.01
C VAL A 108 3.09 11.23 11.42
N LEU A 109 1.79 11.09 11.67
CA LEU A 109 1.26 10.67 12.96
C LEU A 109 1.73 9.24 13.34
N ILE A 110 1.71 8.30 12.40
CA ILE A 110 2.17 6.92 12.62
C ILE A 110 3.68 6.88 12.82
N SER A 111 4.45 7.71 12.09
CA SER A 111 5.91 7.76 12.13
C SER A 111 6.48 8.51 13.32
N SER A 112 5.69 9.29 14.03
CA SER A 112 6.14 10.10 15.18
C SER A 112 6.79 9.27 16.30
N ASN A 113 6.52 7.96 16.40
CA ASN A 113 7.12 7.06 17.38
C ASN A 113 8.42 6.41 16.86
N ARG A 114 9.49 7.20 16.78
CA ARG A 114 10.81 6.81 16.20
C ARG A 114 11.43 5.54 16.78
N LEU A 115 11.24 5.23 18.06
CA LEU A 115 11.82 4.05 18.70
C LEU A 115 11.22 2.72 18.23
N ARG A 116 9.99 2.70 17.75
CA ARG A 116 9.32 1.49 17.26
C ARG A 116 9.61 1.18 15.78
N ILE A 117 10.12 2.13 15.02
CA ILE A 117 10.37 1.99 13.58
C ILE A 117 11.56 1.05 13.31
N LYS A 118 12.64 1.18 14.10
CA LYS A 118 13.86 0.36 13.93
C LYS A 118 13.67 -1.14 14.22
N LEU A 119 12.66 -1.50 15.02
CA LEU A 119 12.44 -2.88 15.47
C LEU A 119 11.47 -3.68 14.57
N SER A 120 10.79 -3.03 13.60
CA SER A 120 9.69 -3.66 12.84
C SER A 120 10.05 -4.05 11.42
N ALA A 121 11.17 -3.57 10.87
CA ALA A 121 11.61 -3.97 9.54
C ALA A 121 12.13 -5.42 9.56
N PRO A 122 11.73 -6.28 8.60
CA PRO A 122 12.26 -7.63 8.50
C PRO A 122 13.77 -7.62 8.31
N ALA A 123 14.51 -8.31 9.19
CA ALA A 123 15.99 -8.34 9.16
C ALA A 123 16.56 -8.92 7.86
N SER A 124 15.78 -9.70 7.11
CA SER A 124 16.15 -10.31 5.83
C SER A 124 15.68 -9.50 4.61
N LEU A 125 15.16 -8.29 4.81
CA LEU A 125 14.73 -7.42 3.72
C LEU A 125 15.96 -7.06 2.87
N THR A 126 15.85 -7.20 1.56
CA THR A 126 16.92 -6.97 0.56
C THR A 126 18.10 -7.95 0.58
N ILE A 127 18.15 -8.90 1.52
CA ILE A 127 19.23 -9.88 1.58
C ILE A 127 18.89 -11.08 0.70
N PRO A 128 19.69 -11.40 -0.34
CA PRO A 128 19.48 -12.60 -1.15
C PRO A 128 19.76 -13.86 -0.32
N PHE A 129 18.94 -14.89 -0.53
CA PHE A 129 19.12 -16.19 0.13
C PHE A 129 19.89 -17.11 -0.79
N TYR A 130 21.06 -17.59 -0.34
CA TYR A 130 21.85 -18.62 -1.03
C TYR A 130 21.78 -19.94 -0.24
N LYS A 131 21.32 -20.99 -0.92
CA LYS A 131 21.29 -22.34 -0.37
C LYS A 131 22.73 -22.88 -0.41
N GLY A 132 23.44 -22.90 0.71
CA GLY A 132 24.78 -23.48 0.76
C GLY A 132 25.89 -22.63 1.37
N ARG A 133 25.55 -21.55 2.06
CA ARG A 133 26.50 -20.85 2.96
C ARG A 133 26.02 -20.85 4.38
#